data_7ed2ded1c5ecbb8612ae7ff8680ff476
#
_entry.id   7ed2ded1c5ecbb8612ae7ff8680ff476
#
_cell.length_a   1.000
_cell.length_b   1.000
_cell.length_c   1.000
_cell.angle_alpha   90.00
_cell.angle_beta   90.00
_cell.angle_gamma   90.00
#
_symmetry.space_group_name_H-M   'P 1'
#
loop_
_entity.id
_entity.type
_entity.pdbx_description
1 polymer ?
#
loop_
_entity_poly.entity_id
_entity_poly.type
_entity_poly.pdbx_seq_one_letter_code
_entity_poly.pdbx_strand_id
1 'polypeptide(L)'
;APDMAVGRLPVGTPSETAAVVDKIVQSGGTMILDQATFVADEALGENFQAINLDLAQLMPPTMPIGQVVVDDVGSATARAQLLQAFADGVPLIHYSGHGTVDQVRGGLLTVADADNLGSTSGLVTLMDCLTGMYHEPLLEGLGEALVNRANAGPVMVLSSTGISGATQQSSLMAALYDAVFNGGVQTVGEAVSMAKEAIDSETRQTWILIGDPATPVIR
;
A
#
# COMPACT_ATOMS: atom_id res chain seq x y z
N ALA A 1 -14.04 -4.97 -16.05
CA ALA A 1 -13.72 -5.22 -14.63
C ALA A 1 -14.06 -6.68 -14.30
N PRO A 2 -13.41 -7.29 -13.32
CA PRO A 2 -13.80 -8.61 -12.84
C PRO A 2 -15.18 -8.52 -12.16
N ASP A 3 -15.99 -9.60 -12.25
CA ASP A 3 -17.32 -9.68 -11.63
C ASP A 3 -17.25 -9.74 -10.10
N MET A 4 -16.05 -9.93 -9.53
CA MET A 4 -15.79 -9.96 -8.09
C MET A 4 -14.42 -9.36 -7.76
N ALA A 5 -14.26 -8.89 -6.54
CA ALA A 5 -12.99 -8.42 -6.02
C ALA A 5 -11.98 -9.58 -5.95
N VAL A 6 -10.73 -9.32 -6.34
CA VAL A 6 -9.64 -10.31 -6.34
C VAL A 6 -8.48 -9.79 -5.51
N GLY A 7 -7.96 -10.64 -4.63
CA GLY A 7 -6.74 -10.44 -3.88
C GLY A 7 -5.84 -11.67 -3.98
N ARG A 8 -4.55 -11.48 -3.71
CA ARG A 8 -3.54 -12.51 -3.71
C ARG A 8 -2.98 -12.73 -2.30
N LEU A 9 -2.93 -13.97 -1.84
CA LEU A 9 -2.12 -14.35 -0.69
C LEU A 9 -0.75 -14.83 -1.19
N PRO A 10 0.35 -14.17 -0.81
CA PRO A 10 1.70 -14.44 -1.33
C PRO A 10 2.35 -15.61 -0.57
N VAL A 11 1.82 -16.82 -0.72
CA VAL A 11 2.22 -17.99 0.05
C VAL A 11 2.62 -19.12 -0.88
N GLY A 12 3.73 -19.80 -0.56
CA GLY A 12 4.26 -20.94 -1.30
C GLY A 12 4.18 -22.27 -0.53
N THR A 13 3.90 -22.21 0.77
CA THR A 13 3.87 -23.39 1.66
C THR A 13 2.65 -23.37 2.60
N PRO A 14 2.23 -24.53 3.13
CA PRO A 14 1.15 -24.59 4.12
C PRO A 14 1.45 -23.76 5.40
N SER A 15 2.72 -23.71 5.83
CA SER A 15 3.12 -22.93 7.00
C SER A 15 3.01 -21.43 6.77
N GLU A 16 3.41 -20.93 5.60
CA GLU A 16 3.21 -19.54 5.21
C GLU A 16 1.72 -19.19 5.12
N THR A 17 0.93 -20.10 4.52
CA THR A 17 -0.52 -19.93 4.44
C THR A 17 -1.12 -19.77 5.84
N ALA A 18 -0.78 -20.65 6.77
CA ALA A 18 -1.25 -20.55 8.15
C ALA A 18 -0.83 -19.22 8.79
N ALA A 19 0.43 -18.81 8.63
CA ALA A 19 0.94 -17.57 9.21
C ALA A 19 0.22 -16.31 8.67
N VAL A 20 -0.02 -16.23 7.36
CA VAL A 20 -0.73 -15.10 6.76
C VAL A 20 -2.21 -15.09 7.19
N VAL A 21 -2.87 -16.25 7.19
CA VAL A 21 -4.26 -16.36 7.64
C VAL A 21 -4.39 -15.99 9.11
N ASP A 22 -3.49 -16.49 9.97
CA ASP A 22 -3.48 -16.16 11.39
C ASP A 22 -3.28 -14.65 11.61
N LYS A 23 -2.40 -13.99 10.85
CA LYS A 23 -2.21 -12.53 10.89
C LYS A 23 -3.49 -11.79 10.53
N ILE A 24 -4.18 -12.18 9.46
CA ILE A 24 -5.46 -11.58 9.06
C ILE A 24 -6.53 -11.79 10.16
N VAL A 25 -6.64 -12.98 10.71
CA VAL A 25 -7.61 -13.29 11.78
C VAL A 25 -7.28 -12.53 13.07
N GLN A 26 -6.01 -12.46 13.46
CA GLN A 26 -5.56 -11.76 14.68
C GLN A 26 -5.74 -10.24 14.56
N SER A 27 -5.72 -9.67 13.35
CA SER A 27 -6.04 -8.27 13.13
C SER A 27 -7.53 -7.93 13.35
N GLY A 28 -8.34 -8.92 13.74
CA GLY A 28 -9.78 -8.77 13.93
C GLY A 28 -10.60 -8.91 12.67
N GLY A 29 -9.98 -9.25 11.54
CA GLY A 29 -10.65 -9.44 10.25
C GLY A 29 -11.31 -8.17 9.69
N THR A 30 -11.05 -7.01 10.28
CA THR A 30 -11.63 -5.71 9.89
C THR A 30 -10.53 -4.66 9.89
N MET A 31 -10.48 -3.85 8.87
CA MET A 31 -9.51 -2.75 8.73
C MET A 31 -10.14 -1.44 9.20
N ILE A 32 -9.54 -0.81 10.21
CA ILE A 32 -9.96 0.50 10.71
C ILE A 32 -8.94 1.51 10.19
N LEU A 33 -9.39 2.42 9.31
CA LEU A 33 -8.56 3.44 8.69
C LEU A 33 -8.87 4.81 9.31
N ASP A 34 -8.35 5.04 10.52
CA ASP A 34 -8.59 6.25 11.31
C ASP A 34 -7.36 7.17 11.42
N GLN A 35 -6.22 6.74 10.85
CA GLN A 35 -4.98 7.51 10.80
C GLN A 35 -4.20 7.15 9.53
N ALA A 36 -3.42 8.08 8.98
CA ALA A 36 -2.54 7.84 7.84
C ALA A 36 -1.15 8.45 8.00
N THR A 37 -0.18 7.88 7.29
CA THR A 37 1.11 8.49 7.00
C THR A 37 1.36 8.46 5.50
N PHE A 38 1.59 9.63 4.92
CA PHE A 38 1.92 9.81 3.51
C PHE A 38 3.41 10.12 3.36
N VAL A 39 4.11 9.33 2.55
CA VAL A 39 5.54 9.48 2.28
C VAL A 39 5.72 9.87 0.82
N ALA A 40 6.36 11.02 0.58
CA ALA A 40 6.71 11.50 -0.76
C ALA A 40 8.21 11.36 -1.00
N ASP A 41 8.56 10.70 -2.11
CA ASP A 41 9.93 10.60 -2.62
C ASP A 41 10.45 11.98 -3.08
N GLU A 42 11.75 12.06 -3.39
CA GLU A 42 12.37 13.24 -4.00
C GLU A 42 11.68 13.62 -5.32
N ALA A 43 11.52 14.92 -5.54
CA ALA A 43 10.87 15.48 -6.74
C ALA A 43 11.79 15.39 -7.97
N LEU A 44 11.96 14.20 -8.51
CA LEU A 44 12.72 13.95 -9.73
C LEU A 44 11.81 13.79 -10.94
N GLY A 45 11.44 14.89 -11.53
CA GLY A 45 10.55 14.94 -12.69
C GLY A 45 9.06 14.96 -12.34
N GLU A 46 8.70 14.51 -11.13
CA GLU A 46 7.33 14.47 -10.60
C GLU A 46 7.29 15.12 -9.22
N ASN A 47 6.20 15.79 -8.88
CA ASN A 47 6.01 16.37 -7.55
C ASN A 47 5.15 15.44 -6.68
N PHE A 48 5.77 14.44 -6.07
CA PHE A 48 5.10 13.47 -5.23
C PHE A 48 4.48 14.08 -3.97
N GLN A 49 5.07 15.17 -3.43
CA GLN A 49 4.49 15.91 -2.32
C GLN A 49 3.14 16.52 -2.71
N ALA A 50 3.06 17.16 -3.86
CA ALA A 50 1.79 17.74 -4.33
C ALA A 50 0.73 16.65 -4.57
N ILE A 51 1.12 15.52 -5.16
CA ILE A 51 0.24 14.37 -5.33
C ILE A 51 -0.30 13.90 -3.98
N ASN A 52 0.56 13.74 -2.97
CA ASN A 52 0.16 13.31 -1.63
C ASN A 52 -0.79 14.31 -0.95
N LEU A 53 -0.56 15.61 -1.14
CA LEU A 53 -1.45 16.64 -0.60
C LEU A 53 -2.85 16.58 -1.24
N ASP A 54 -2.92 16.34 -2.56
CA ASP A 54 -4.20 16.20 -3.27
C ASP A 54 -4.93 14.93 -2.81
N LEU A 55 -4.23 13.81 -2.68
CA LEU A 55 -4.80 12.57 -2.18
C LEU A 55 -5.31 12.69 -0.73
N ALA A 56 -4.57 13.41 0.11
CA ALA A 56 -4.96 13.63 1.51
C ALA A 56 -6.28 14.42 1.66
N GLN A 57 -6.65 15.24 0.67
CA GLN A 57 -7.94 15.95 0.67
C GLN A 57 -9.16 15.03 0.53
N LEU A 58 -8.96 13.79 0.08
CA LEU A 58 -10.03 12.79 -0.04
C LEU A 58 -10.34 12.10 1.29
N MET A 59 -9.48 12.27 2.30
CA MET A 59 -9.65 11.70 3.62
C MET A 59 -10.65 12.52 4.47
N PRO A 60 -11.26 11.92 5.49
CA PRO A 60 -12.06 12.67 6.45
C PRO A 60 -11.27 13.83 7.05
N PRO A 61 -11.84 15.05 7.14
CA PRO A 61 -11.12 16.23 7.66
C PRO A 61 -10.62 16.07 9.11
N THR A 62 -11.17 15.14 9.86
CA THR A 62 -10.80 14.84 11.25
C THR A 62 -9.72 13.76 11.35
N MET A 63 -9.36 13.11 10.25
CA MET A 63 -8.37 12.05 10.24
C MET A 63 -6.95 12.60 10.40
N PRO A 64 -6.17 12.18 11.41
CA PRO A 64 -4.78 12.55 11.52
C PRO A 64 -3.95 12.02 10.35
N ILE A 65 -3.22 12.91 9.66
CA ILE A 65 -2.37 12.55 8.53
C ILE A 65 -0.96 13.06 8.77
N GLY A 66 -0.01 12.15 8.98
CA GLY A 66 1.41 12.44 8.97
C GLY A 66 1.92 12.64 7.55
N GLN A 67 2.80 13.62 7.35
CA GLN A 67 3.48 13.85 6.06
C GLN A 67 4.99 13.67 6.24
N VAL A 68 5.59 12.85 5.39
CA VAL A 68 7.04 12.64 5.32
C VAL A 68 7.49 12.98 3.91
N VAL A 69 8.29 14.02 3.74
CA VAL A 69 8.76 14.49 2.43
C VAL A 69 10.28 14.36 2.39
N VAL A 70 10.79 13.52 1.50
CA VAL A 70 12.23 13.24 1.41
C VAL A 70 13.04 14.51 1.13
N ASP A 71 12.54 15.41 0.28
CA ASP A 71 13.20 16.68 -0.02
C ASP A 71 13.32 17.60 1.21
N ASP A 72 12.39 17.50 2.16
CA ASP A 72 12.39 18.35 3.36
C ASP A 72 13.30 17.83 4.47
N VAL A 73 13.32 16.49 4.66
CA VAL A 73 13.97 15.88 5.83
C VAL A 73 15.19 15.04 5.50
N GLY A 74 15.41 14.74 4.23
CA GLY A 74 16.46 13.84 3.73
C GLY A 74 16.12 12.35 3.91
N SER A 75 16.71 11.50 3.05
CA SER A 75 16.37 10.07 2.95
C SER A 75 16.53 9.31 4.28
N ALA A 76 17.57 9.60 5.06
CA ALA A 76 17.81 8.89 6.33
C ALA A 76 16.71 9.18 7.37
N THR A 77 16.29 10.43 7.48
CA THR A 77 15.20 10.84 8.39
C THR A 77 13.86 10.33 7.89
N ALA A 78 13.59 10.45 6.58
CA ALA A 78 12.37 9.94 5.97
C ALA A 78 12.21 8.43 6.20
N ARG A 79 13.30 7.66 6.01
CA ARG A 79 13.32 6.23 6.32
C ARG A 79 12.98 5.96 7.79
N ALA A 80 13.63 6.67 8.72
CA ALA A 80 13.36 6.48 10.15
C ALA A 80 11.90 6.78 10.50
N GLN A 81 11.32 7.84 9.93
CA GLN A 81 9.91 8.20 10.14
C GLN A 81 8.95 7.18 9.54
N LEU A 82 9.25 6.64 8.34
CA LEU A 82 8.44 5.57 7.74
C LEU A 82 8.45 4.30 8.59
N LEU A 83 9.63 3.86 9.04
CA LEU A 83 9.74 2.67 9.90
C LEU A 83 9.07 2.90 11.26
N GLN A 84 9.10 4.13 11.78
CA GLN A 84 8.38 4.50 13.00
C GLN A 84 6.86 4.42 12.80
N ALA A 85 6.33 4.83 11.64
CA ALA A 85 4.90 4.69 11.34
C ALA A 85 4.44 3.21 11.38
N PHE A 86 5.28 2.28 10.89
CA PHE A 86 5.02 0.85 11.06
C PHE A 86 5.08 0.44 12.53
N ALA A 87 6.07 0.90 13.28
CA ALA A 87 6.22 0.57 14.71
C ALA A 87 5.05 1.09 15.55
N ASP A 88 4.51 2.25 15.19
CA ASP A 88 3.34 2.86 15.83
C ASP A 88 2.01 2.20 15.40
N GLY A 89 2.06 1.28 14.43
CA GLY A 89 0.88 0.57 13.93
C GLY A 89 -0.07 1.46 13.12
N VAL A 90 0.44 2.49 12.42
CA VAL A 90 -0.38 3.37 11.58
C VAL A 90 -1.16 2.55 10.55
N PRO A 91 -2.50 2.65 10.52
CA PRO A 91 -3.32 1.74 9.72
C PRO A 91 -3.34 2.05 8.21
N LEU A 92 -2.99 3.25 7.79
CA LEU A 92 -2.83 3.59 6.38
C LEU A 92 -1.45 4.22 6.15
N ILE A 93 -0.59 3.51 5.43
CA ILE A 93 0.70 4.03 5.01
C ILE A 93 0.70 4.14 3.48
N HIS A 94 0.91 5.34 2.98
CA HIS A 94 0.98 5.63 1.56
C HIS A 94 2.37 6.11 1.17
N TYR A 95 2.96 5.53 0.15
CA TYR A 95 4.19 5.99 -0.49
C TYR A 95 3.90 6.41 -1.92
N SER A 96 4.36 7.59 -2.31
CA SER A 96 4.39 8.08 -3.68
C SER A 96 5.84 8.31 -4.12
N GLY A 97 6.28 7.61 -5.17
CA GLY A 97 7.66 7.72 -5.61
C GLY A 97 8.06 6.69 -6.65
N HIS A 98 9.34 6.40 -6.66
CA HIS A 98 9.92 5.37 -7.51
C HIS A 98 10.17 4.07 -6.74
N GLY A 99 10.09 2.93 -7.43
CA GLY A 99 10.33 1.62 -6.85
C GLY A 99 10.98 0.65 -7.83
N THR A 100 11.50 -0.41 -7.26
CA THR A 100 11.98 -1.63 -7.92
C THR A 100 11.27 -2.82 -7.31
N VAL A 101 11.57 -4.04 -7.76
CA VAL A 101 10.90 -5.24 -7.25
C VAL A 101 11.04 -5.36 -5.72
N ASP A 102 12.22 -5.10 -5.18
CA ASP A 102 12.63 -5.40 -3.80
C ASP A 102 12.66 -4.18 -2.86
N GLN A 103 12.45 -2.97 -3.39
CA GLN A 103 12.52 -1.75 -2.57
C GLN A 103 11.85 -0.54 -3.22
N VAL A 104 11.43 0.41 -2.39
CA VAL A 104 11.18 1.77 -2.83
C VAL A 104 12.50 2.53 -2.93
N ARG A 105 12.52 3.59 -3.73
CA ARG A 105 13.74 4.34 -4.03
C ARG A 105 14.50 4.78 -2.78
N GLY A 106 15.82 4.82 -2.91
CA GLY A 106 16.71 5.25 -1.82
C GLY A 106 16.77 4.26 -0.65
N GLY A 107 16.17 3.08 -0.77
CA GLY A 107 16.10 2.11 0.31
C GLY A 107 15.27 2.59 1.50
N LEU A 108 14.28 3.48 1.27
CA LEU A 108 13.38 3.95 2.33
C LEU A 108 12.59 2.80 2.95
N LEU A 109 12.22 1.80 2.14
CA LEU A 109 11.64 0.54 2.56
C LEU A 109 12.14 -0.56 1.63
N THR A 110 12.56 -1.69 2.21
CA THR A 110 13.16 -2.82 1.48
C THR A 110 12.56 -4.15 1.94
N VAL A 111 12.73 -5.20 1.16
CA VAL A 111 12.38 -6.58 1.55
C VAL A 111 13.03 -6.98 2.88
N ALA A 112 14.29 -6.57 3.11
CA ALA A 112 15.01 -6.87 4.36
C ALA A 112 14.39 -6.23 5.60
N ASP A 113 13.62 -5.14 5.45
CA ASP A 113 12.93 -4.50 6.57
C ASP A 113 11.71 -5.31 7.02
N ALA A 114 11.09 -6.07 6.12
CA ALA A 114 9.81 -6.72 6.34
C ALA A 114 9.79 -7.61 7.61
N ASP A 115 10.92 -8.25 7.93
CA ASP A 115 11.04 -9.12 9.11
C ASP A 115 11.02 -8.36 10.45
N ASN A 116 11.28 -7.06 10.42
CA ASN A 116 11.44 -6.21 11.62
C ASN A 116 10.40 -5.10 11.74
N LEU A 117 9.43 -5.02 10.83
CA LEU A 117 8.36 -4.04 10.90
C LEU A 117 7.41 -4.34 12.07
N GLY A 118 6.84 -3.29 12.65
CA GLY A 118 5.67 -3.44 13.52
C GLY A 118 4.52 -4.09 12.76
N SER A 119 3.73 -4.92 13.43
CA SER A 119 2.51 -5.49 12.86
C SER A 119 1.41 -4.42 12.81
N THR A 120 0.79 -4.22 11.66
CA THR A 120 -0.38 -3.35 11.52
C THR A 120 -1.51 -4.08 10.82
N SER A 121 -2.73 -3.90 11.31
CA SER A 121 -3.95 -4.41 10.68
C SER A 121 -4.38 -3.57 9.47
N GLY A 122 -3.47 -2.75 8.93
CA GLY A 122 -3.75 -1.72 7.96
C GLY A 122 -3.43 -2.07 6.50
N LEU A 123 -3.61 -1.06 5.67
CA LEU A 123 -3.33 -1.04 4.23
C LEU A 123 -2.05 -0.23 3.98
N VAL A 124 -1.14 -0.82 3.23
CA VAL A 124 -0.03 -0.08 2.62
C VAL A 124 -0.30 0.09 1.13
N THR A 125 -0.20 1.31 0.63
CA THR A 125 -0.33 1.62 -0.80
C THR A 125 1.02 2.13 -1.31
N LEU A 126 1.59 1.41 -2.28
CA LEU A 126 2.87 1.77 -2.89
C LEU A 126 2.60 2.32 -4.30
N MET A 127 2.48 3.66 -4.39
CA MET A 127 2.32 4.36 -5.67
C MET A 127 3.69 4.51 -6.33
N ASP A 128 4.16 3.44 -6.88
CA ASP A 128 5.45 3.30 -7.55
C ASP A 128 5.40 2.28 -8.68
N CYS A 129 6.55 1.80 -9.13
CA CYS A 129 6.68 0.76 -10.13
C CYS A 129 7.25 -0.52 -9.51
N LEU A 130 6.74 -1.68 -9.94
CA LEU A 130 7.32 -3.01 -9.75
C LEU A 130 7.29 -3.59 -8.33
N THR A 131 7.02 -2.83 -7.27
CA THR A 131 7.03 -3.36 -5.89
C THR A 131 5.96 -4.43 -5.65
N GLY A 132 4.92 -4.51 -6.49
CA GLY A 132 3.92 -5.57 -6.51
C GLY A 132 4.25 -6.76 -7.41
N MET A 133 5.44 -6.80 -8.02
CA MET A 133 5.83 -7.83 -8.98
C MET A 133 6.03 -9.18 -8.29
N TYR A 134 5.11 -10.12 -8.51
CA TYR A 134 5.05 -11.43 -7.86
C TYR A 134 5.50 -12.59 -8.75
N HIS A 135 5.81 -12.32 -10.00
CA HIS A 135 6.16 -13.36 -10.99
C HIS A 135 7.67 -13.40 -11.31
N GLU A 136 8.48 -12.68 -10.54
CA GLU A 136 9.93 -12.76 -10.64
C GLU A 136 10.44 -13.96 -9.82
N PRO A 137 11.00 -15.00 -10.47
CA PRO A 137 11.31 -16.25 -9.76
C PRO A 137 12.55 -16.18 -8.88
N LEU A 138 13.37 -15.13 -9.01
CA LEU A 138 14.65 -14.99 -8.32
C LEU A 138 14.67 -13.90 -7.24
N LEU A 139 13.63 -13.07 -7.21
CA LEU A 139 13.53 -11.96 -6.26
C LEU A 139 12.15 -11.99 -5.58
N GLU A 140 12.16 -11.89 -4.27
CA GLU A 140 10.93 -11.63 -3.51
C GLU A 140 10.48 -10.18 -3.74
N GLY A 141 9.23 -9.97 -4.14
CA GLY A 141 8.66 -8.64 -4.30
C GLY A 141 8.43 -7.96 -2.95
N LEU A 142 8.66 -6.64 -2.88
CA LEU A 142 8.45 -5.90 -1.64
C LEU A 142 7.01 -6.06 -1.11
N GLY A 143 6.01 -5.95 -1.99
CA GLY A 143 4.60 -6.13 -1.60
C GLY A 143 4.31 -7.52 -1.02
N GLU A 144 4.93 -8.58 -1.58
CA GLU A 144 4.80 -9.93 -1.06
C GLU A 144 5.49 -10.06 0.31
N ALA A 145 6.74 -9.57 0.43
CA ALA A 145 7.50 -9.61 1.66
C ALA A 145 6.75 -8.93 2.82
N LEU A 146 6.16 -7.76 2.58
CA LEU A 146 5.42 -7.01 3.58
C LEU A 146 4.22 -7.80 4.13
N VAL A 147 3.51 -8.57 3.30
CA VAL A 147 2.34 -9.35 3.74
C VAL A 147 2.72 -10.72 4.28
N ASN A 148 3.74 -11.36 3.72
CA ASN A 148 4.07 -12.76 4.02
C ASN A 148 4.75 -12.99 5.40
N ARG A 149 5.12 -11.95 6.12
CA ARG A 149 5.75 -12.08 7.46
C ARG A 149 4.68 -12.32 8.54
N ALA A 150 4.82 -13.41 9.30
CA ALA A 150 3.82 -13.90 10.26
C ALA A 150 3.41 -12.89 11.33
N ASN A 151 4.38 -12.15 11.88
CA ASN A 151 4.17 -11.25 13.02
C ASN A 151 4.67 -9.83 12.74
N ALA A 152 4.80 -9.47 11.48
CA ALA A 152 5.35 -8.19 11.05
C ALA A 152 4.65 -7.66 9.81
N GLY A 153 4.71 -6.35 9.61
CA GLY A 153 4.16 -5.68 8.45
C GLY A 153 2.62 -5.62 8.40
N PRO A 154 2.07 -5.09 7.31
CA PRO A 154 0.63 -4.91 7.12
C PRO A 154 -0.07 -6.24 6.79
N VAL A 155 -1.38 -6.27 6.96
CA VAL A 155 -2.21 -7.37 6.47
C VAL A 155 -2.51 -7.25 4.98
N MET A 156 -2.30 -6.07 4.38
CA MET A 156 -2.66 -5.79 3.01
C MET A 156 -1.75 -4.76 2.34
N VAL A 157 -1.41 -5.02 1.10
CA VAL A 157 -0.64 -4.10 0.24
C VAL A 157 -1.35 -3.93 -1.10
N LEU A 158 -1.48 -2.70 -1.58
CA LEU A 158 -1.86 -2.39 -2.96
C LEU A 158 -0.66 -1.79 -3.68
N SER A 159 -0.25 -2.39 -4.78
CA SER A 159 1.01 -2.06 -5.45
C SER A 159 0.98 -2.44 -6.92
N SER A 160 1.92 -1.92 -7.72
CA SER A 160 2.02 -2.18 -9.15
C SER A 160 3.00 -3.30 -9.48
N THR A 161 2.60 -4.20 -10.38
CA THR A 161 3.47 -5.22 -10.98
C THR A 161 4.20 -4.74 -12.24
N GLY A 162 3.94 -3.52 -12.68
CA GLY A 162 4.43 -2.96 -13.94
C GLY A 162 4.95 -1.54 -13.79
N ILE A 163 5.31 -0.95 -14.92
CA ILE A 163 5.77 0.43 -15.03
C ILE A 163 4.62 1.28 -15.57
N SER A 164 4.32 2.38 -14.88
CA SER A 164 3.33 3.37 -15.32
C SER A 164 3.68 4.76 -14.81
N GLY A 165 3.16 5.80 -15.47
CA GLY A 165 3.44 7.19 -15.09
C GLY A 165 2.71 7.60 -13.82
N ALA A 166 3.29 8.56 -13.10
CA ALA A 166 2.76 9.06 -11.83
C ALA A 166 1.32 9.61 -11.97
N THR A 167 0.98 10.27 -13.07
CA THR A 167 -0.37 10.78 -13.33
C THR A 167 -1.42 9.66 -13.36
N GLN A 168 -1.14 8.54 -14.04
CA GLN A 168 -2.07 7.42 -14.10
C GLN A 168 -2.17 6.71 -12.75
N GLN A 169 -1.06 6.58 -12.05
CA GLN A 169 -1.03 5.99 -10.71
C GLN A 169 -1.78 6.85 -9.70
N SER A 170 -1.58 8.18 -9.72
CA SER A 170 -2.30 9.10 -8.83
C SER A 170 -3.80 9.10 -9.09
N SER A 171 -4.23 8.97 -10.36
CA SER A 171 -5.65 8.82 -10.69
C SER A 171 -6.26 7.55 -10.10
N LEU A 172 -5.53 6.43 -10.13
CA LEU A 172 -5.96 5.19 -9.49
C LEU A 172 -6.06 5.35 -7.96
N MET A 173 -5.04 5.99 -7.33
CA MET A 173 -5.04 6.23 -5.89
C MET A 173 -6.16 7.16 -5.47
N ALA A 174 -6.43 8.22 -6.24
CA ALA A 174 -7.54 9.12 -5.98
C ALA A 174 -8.89 8.38 -6.03
N ALA A 175 -9.10 7.55 -7.06
CA ALA A 175 -10.31 6.74 -7.15
C ALA A 175 -10.42 5.71 -6.02
N LEU A 176 -9.30 5.12 -5.56
CA LEU A 176 -9.29 4.21 -4.42
C LEU A 176 -9.72 4.92 -3.13
N TYR A 177 -9.10 6.05 -2.82
CA TYR A 177 -9.39 6.76 -1.59
C TYR A 177 -10.79 7.38 -1.60
N ASP A 178 -11.26 7.86 -2.74
CA ASP A 178 -12.65 8.29 -2.88
C ASP A 178 -13.61 7.12 -2.63
N ALA A 179 -13.37 5.95 -3.22
CA ALA A 179 -14.18 4.75 -2.96
C ALA A 179 -14.15 4.35 -1.48
N VAL A 180 -12.96 4.33 -0.87
CA VAL A 180 -12.80 3.97 0.55
C VAL A 180 -13.51 4.96 1.45
N PHE A 181 -13.26 6.26 1.33
CA PHE A 181 -13.70 7.24 2.34
C PHE A 181 -15.06 7.89 2.01
N ASN A 182 -15.45 7.93 0.74
CA ASN A 182 -16.67 8.63 0.28
C ASN A 182 -17.64 7.72 -0.48
N GLY A 183 -17.18 6.60 -1.06
CA GLY A 183 -17.95 5.72 -1.93
C GLY A 183 -18.85 4.72 -1.22
N GLY A 184 -18.80 4.59 0.10
CA GLY A 184 -19.68 3.70 0.87
C GLY A 184 -19.43 2.21 0.69
N VAL A 185 -18.25 1.83 0.15
CA VAL A 185 -17.85 0.41 -0.01
C VAL A 185 -17.78 -0.31 1.34
N GLN A 186 -17.98 -1.61 1.33
CA GLN A 186 -17.94 -2.44 2.54
C GLN A 186 -16.58 -3.10 2.73
N THR A 187 -15.85 -3.40 1.62
CA THR A 187 -14.56 -4.10 1.67
C THR A 187 -13.49 -3.37 0.88
N VAL A 188 -12.23 -3.66 1.20
CA VAL A 188 -11.09 -3.11 0.45
C VAL A 188 -11.10 -3.60 -1.01
N GLY A 189 -11.50 -4.84 -1.23
CA GLY A 189 -11.59 -5.39 -2.58
C GLY A 189 -12.63 -4.67 -3.45
N GLU A 190 -13.77 -4.26 -2.88
CA GLU A 190 -14.76 -3.43 -3.59
C GLU A 190 -14.16 -2.06 -3.95
N ALA A 191 -13.44 -1.42 -3.02
CA ALA A 191 -12.77 -0.16 -3.28
C ALA A 191 -11.77 -0.26 -4.43
N VAL A 192 -10.93 -1.31 -4.43
CA VAL A 192 -9.96 -1.57 -5.51
C VAL A 192 -10.66 -1.82 -6.84
N SER A 193 -11.76 -2.57 -6.85
CA SER A 193 -12.53 -2.80 -8.08
C SER A 193 -13.12 -1.51 -8.63
N MET A 194 -13.74 -0.69 -7.79
CA MET A 194 -14.26 0.63 -8.17
C MET A 194 -13.16 1.55 -8.70
N ALA A 195 -12.01 1.59 -8.03
CA ALA A 195 -10.87 2.40 -8.46
C ALA A 195 -10.37 1.99 -9.85
N LYS A 196 -10.27 0.69 -10.11
CA LYS A 196 -9.87 0.16 -11.42
C LYS A 196 -10.89 0.43 -12.52
N GLU A 197 -12.18 0.48 -12.19
CA GLU A 197 -13.24 0.82 -13.15
C GLU A 197 -13.25 2.31 -13.48
N ALA A 198 -12.90 3.16 -12.54
CA ALA A 198 -12.91 4.61 -12.69
C ALA A 198 -11.83 5.13 -13.65
N ILE A 199 -10.80 4.35 -13.95
CA ILE A 199 -9.71 4.76 -14.84
C ILE A 199 -9.72 3.96 -16.15
N ASP A 200 -9.63 4.65 -17.26
CA ASP A 200 -9.47 4.04 -18.59
C ASP A 200 -7.99 4.05 -18.99
N SER A 201 -7.20 3.20 -18.36
CA SER A 201 -5.76 3.11 -18.53
C SER A 201 -5.29 1.66 -18.37
N GLU A 202 -4.22 1.29 -19.07
CA GLU A 202 -3.54 -0.01 -18.86
C GLU A 202 -2.96 -0.14 -17.45
N THR A 203 -2.70 0.97 -16.76
CA THR A 203 -2.24 1.03 -15.37
C THR A 203 -3.11 0.15 -14.46
N ARG A 204 -4.43 0.17 -14.62
CA ARG A 204 -5.36 -0.66 -13.82
C ARG A 204 -5.06 -2.17 -13.89
N GLN A 205 -4.41 -2.63 -14.97
CA GLN A 205 -4.12 -4.05 -15.18
C GLN A 205 -2.87 -4.50 -14.40
N THR A 206 -1.96 -3.58 -14.13
CA THR A 206 -0.70 -3.87 -13.42
C THR A 206 -0.83 -3.80 -11.90
N TRP A 207 -1.89 -3.18 -11.38
CA TRP A 207 -2.09 -3.04 -9.95
C TRP A 207 -2.74 -4.28 -9.35
N ILE A 208 -2.17 -4.77 -8.24
CA ILE A 208 -2.68 -5.92 -7.52
C ILE A 208 -2.91 -5.60 -6.05
N LEU A 209 -3.93 -6.24 -5.48
CA LEU A 209 -4.17 -6.30 -4.06
C LEU A 209 -3.51 -7.57 -3.51
N ILE A 210 -2.54 -7.42 -2.63
CA ILE A 210 -1.91 -8.50 -1.88
C ILE A 210 -2.55 -8.51 -0.49
N GLY A 211 -3.32 -9.55 -0.18
CA GLY A 211 -4.14 -9.65 1.03
C GLY A 211 -5.54 -10.16 0.73
N ASP A 212 -6.41 -10.18 1.74
CA ASP A 212 -7.80 -10.66 1.62
C ASP A 212 -8.72 -9.55 1.11
N PRO A 213 -9.29 -9.66 -0.12
CA PRO A 213 -10.16 -8.65 -0.68
C PRO A 213 -11.52 -8.52 0.06
N ALA A 214 -11.91 -9.54 0.84
CA ALA A 214 -13.14 -9.54 1.62
C ALA A 214 -13.01 -8.79 2.96
N THR A 215 -11.81 -8.29 3.30
CA THR A 215 -11.60 -7.53 4.54
C THR A 215 -12.50 -6.31 4.60
N PRO A 216 -13.43 -6.22 5.58
CA PRO A 216 -14.27 -5.05 5.80
C PRO A 216 -13.44 -3.83 6.16
N VAL A 217 -13.88 -2.64 5.71
CA VAL A 217 -13.23 -1.37 6.04
C VAL A 217 -14.16 -0.50 6.89
N ILE A 218 -13.60 0.03 7.99
CA ILE A 218 -14.21 1.06 8.84
C ILE A 218 -13.38 2.34 8.75
N ARG A 219 -14.04 3.48 8.70
CA ARG A 219 -13.48 4.81 8.45
C ARG A 219 -14.16 5.87 9.31
#